data_977f12f1c057f5069aaef255d2f20add
#
_entry.id   977f12f1c057f5069aaef255d2f20add
#
_cell.length_a   1.000
_cell.length_b   1.000
_cell.length_c   1.000
_cell.angle_alpha   90.00
_cell.angle_beta   90.00
_cell.angle_gamma   90.00
#
_symmetry.space_group_name_H-M   'P 1'
#
loop_
_entity.id
_entity.type
_entity.pdbx_description
1 polymer ?
#
loop_
_entity_poly.entity_id
_entity_poly.type
_entity_poly.pdbx_seq_one_letter_code
_entity_poly.pdbx_strand_id
1 'polypeptide(L)'
;DVTPSAIFIDRRGNKYVGSRAYNNAARSPDNAAVLFKRLMRTSTPVKLSAVNLTMTPEECSAEVLRTLFGYLPEDVRGDGDTGTVITVPAAFNQMQKDATMAAADAAGLGRVALMQEPVAAVMSVMRQRKNDGIFLVYDIGGGTLDVAIAESIGGRVNLLAHGGIAMCGGRDFDRILFDNVVKPWLLDNFDLPEDLAANPQFKSLLRMATWATEKAKIELSQKEEAVVSLPETELGVRDQSGE
;
A
#
# COMPACT_ATOMS: atom_id res chain seq x y z
N ASP A 1 0.40 1.96 14.80
CA ASP A 1 0.47 0.74 13.99
C ASP A 1 -0.09 1.01 12.60
N VAL A 2 0.46 0.33 11.59
CA VAL A 2 0.02 0.43 10.20
C VAL A 2 -0.54 -0.91 9.76
N THR A 3 -1.75 -0.90 9.18
CA THR A 3 -2.36 -2.07 8.55
C THR A 3 -2.24 -1.94 7.03
N PRO A 4 -1.42 -2.75 6.36
CA PRO A 4 -1.32 -2.73 4.91
C PRO A 4 -2.66 -2.98 4.22
N SER A 5 -2.95 -2.23 3.15
CA SER A 5 -4.12 -2.47 2.29
C SER A 5 -3.87 -3.69 1.41
N ALA A 6 -3.99 -4.86 2.00
CA ALA A 6 -3.77 -6.16 1.36
C ALA A 6 -4.81 -7.17 1.83
N ILE A 7 -5.28 -8.01 0.91
CA ILE A 7 -6.20 -9.12 1.15
C ILE A 7 -5.54 -10.38 0.59
N PHE A 8 -5.61 -11.47 1.32
CA PHE A 8 -5.14 -12.78 0.89
C PHE A 8 -6.19 -13.83 1.23
N ILE A 9 -6.49 -14.71 0.28
CA ILE A 9 -7.42 -15.83 0.49
C ILE A 9 -6.66 -17.12 0.24
N ASP A 10 -6.58 -17.97 1.24
CA ASP A 10 -5.91 -19.25 1.10
C ASP A 10 -6.76 -20.27 0.31
N ARG A 11 -6.17 -21.41 -0.05
CA ARG A 11 -6.87 -22.46 -0.80
C ARG A 11 -8.04 -23.09 -0.04
N ARG A 12 -8.16 -22.86 1.26
CA ARG A 12 -9.27 -23.30 2.11
C ARG A 12 -10.38 -22.26 2.21
N GLY A 13 -10.21 -21.10 1.57
CA GLY A 13 -11.16 -20.00 1.60
C GLY A 13 -11.01 -19.07 2.82
N ASN A 14 -9.98 -19.26 3.66
CA ASN A 14 -9.75 -18.34 4.77
C ASN A 14 -9.22 -17.01 4.26
N LYS A 15 -9.87 -15.92 4.68
CA LYS A 15 -9.50 -14.55 4.30
C LYS A 15 -8.61 -13.93 5.38
N TYR A 16 -7.56 -13.28 4.94
CA TYR A 16 -6.64 -12.50 5.77
C TYR A 16 -6.54 -11.08 5.20
N VAL A 17 -6.45 -10.09 6.09
CA VAL A 17 -6.28 -8.68 5.72
C VAL A 17 -5.08 -8.11 6.48
N GLY A 18 -4.43 -7.10 5.92
CA GLY A 18 -3.30 -6.41 6.56
C GLY A 18 -1.97 -7.14 6.41
N SER A 19 -1.11 -7.09 7.42
CA SER A 19 0.28 -7.54 7.36
C SER A 19 0.44 -9.01 6.96
N ARG A 20 -0.44 -9.88 7.48
CA ARG A 20 -0.42 -11.31 7.11
C ARG A 20 -0.74 -11.51 5.62
N ALA A 21 -1.71 -10.77 5.09
CA ALA A 21 -2.06 -10.80 3.68
C ALA A 21 -0.90 -10.29 2.82
N TYR A 22 -0.31 -9.18 3.22
CA TYR A 22 0.81 -8.56 2.51
C TYR A 22 2.03 -9.48 2.41
N ASN A 23 2.42 -10.12 3.50
CA ASN A 23 3.56 -11.04 3.53
C ASN A 23 3.33 -12.30 2.68
N ASN A 24 2.09 -12.78 2.58
CA ASN A 24 1.75 -13.91 1.73
C ASN A 24 1.61 -13.54 0.25
N ALA A 25 1.32 -12.28 -0.07
CA ALA A 25 1.18 -11.81 -1.44
C ALA A 25 2.45 -11.99 -2.28
N ALA A 26 3.64 -11.87 -1.67
CA ALA A 26 4.91 -12.09 -2.36
C ALA A 26 5.07 -13.54 -2.84
N ARG A 27 4.64 -14.51 -2.03
CA ARG A 27 4.75 -15.94 -2.34
C ARG A 27 3.63 -16.45 -3.23
N SER A 28 2.41 -15.98 -2.99
CA SER A 28 1.21 -16.43 -3.69
C SER A 28 0.37 -15.24 -4.18
N PRO A 29 0.84 -14.49 -5.18
CA PRO A 29 0.16 -13.28 -5.66
C PRO A 29 -1.21 -13.58 -6.28
N ASP A 30 -1.41 -14.76 -6.85
CA ASP A 30 -2.68 -15.20 -7.43
C ASP A 30 -3.79 -15.42 -6.39
N ASN A 31 -3.43 -15.39 -5.10
CA ASN A 31 -4.34 -15.45 -3.96
C ASN A 31 -4.53 -14.08 -3.28
N ALA A 32 -3.87 -13.02 -3.78
CA ALA A 32 -3.78 -11.76 -3.08
C ALA A 32 -4.31 -10.58 -3.90
N ALA A 33 -4.96 -9.66 -3.22
CA ALA A 33 -5.30 -8.34 -3.71
C ALA A 33 -4.45 -7.28 -2.98
N VAL A 34 -3.66 -6.55 -3.74
CA VAL A 34 -2.84 -5.44 -3.24
C VAL A 34 -2.96 -4.26 -4.21
N LEU A 35 -2.68 -3.04 -3.75
CA LEU A 35 -2.68 -1.82 -4.58
C LEU A 35 -4.01 -1.44 -5.22
N PHE A 36 -5.10 -2.00 -4.80
CA PHE A 36 -6.42 -1.73 -5.36
C PHE A 36 -6.87 -0.27 -5.15
N LYS A 37 -6.31 0.48 -4.18
CA LYS A 37 -6.55 1.93 -4.03
C LYS A 37 -6.25 2.70 -5.34
N ARG A 38 -5.24 2.27 -6.10
CA ARG A 38 -4.91 2.87 -7.40
C ARG A 38 -5.96 2.59 -8.48
N LEU A 39 -6.74 1.54 -8.30
CA LEU A 39 -7.77 1.09 -9.24
C LEU A 39 -9.15 1.69 -8.95
N MET A 40 -9.33 2.42 -7.85
CA MET A 40 -10.59 3.04 -7.42
C MET A 40 -11.22 4.00 -8.45
N ARG A 41 -10.52 4.34 -9.50
CA ARG A 41 -10.99 5.16 -10.63
C ARG A 41 -11.24 4.37 -11.90
N THR A 42 -11.05 3.07 -11.86
CA THR A 42 -11.16 2.20 -13.04
C THR A 42 -12.16 1.08 -12.77
N SER A 43 -12.80 0.58 -13.81
CA SER A 43 -13.64 -0.61 -13.71
C SER A 43 -12.83 -1.91 -13.69
N THR A 44 -11.52 -1.82 -13.51
CA THR A 44 -10.61 -2.97 -13.57
C THR A 44 -10.80 -3.85 -12.35
N PRO A 45 -11.29 -5.08 -12.50
CA PRO A 45 -11.49 -5.97 -11.38
C PRO A 45 -10.15 -6.53 -10.88
N VAL A 46 -10.08 -6.77 -9.59
CA VAL A 46 -8.99 -7.47 -8.92
C VAL A 46 -9.28 -8.97 -8.97
N LYS A 47 -8.45 -9.72 -9.68
CA LYS A 47 -8.62 -11.17 -9.85
C LYS A 47 -7.70 -11.93 -8.91
N LEU A 48 -8.28 -12.82 -8.12
CA LEU A 48 -7.57 -13.79 -7.29
C LEU A 48 -7.72 -15.17 -7.96
N SER A 49 -6.89 -15.41 -8.97
CA SER A 49 -7.06 -16.54 -9.90
C SER A 49 -6.91 -17.90 -9.23
N ALA A 50 -6.09 -18.02 -8.20
CA ALA A 50 -5.89 -19.28 -7.49
C ALA A 50 -7.12 -19.75 -6.69
N VAL A 51 -8.05 -18.84 -6.38
CA VAL A 51 -9.31 -19.15 -5.68
C VAL A 51 -10.55 -18.83 -6.52
N ASN A 52 -10.34 -18.54 -7.81
CA ASN A 52 -11.38 -18.20 -8.77
C ASN A 52 -12.35 -17.10 -8.28
N LEU A 53 -11.80 -16.08 -7.64
CA LEU A 53 -12.55 -14.94 -7.11
C LEU A 53 -12.18 -13.67 -7.86
N THR A 54 -13.18 -12.85 -8.12
CA THR A 54 -13.00 -11.50 -8.68
C THR A 54 -13.68 -10.51 -7.75
N MET A 55 -12.97 -9.45 -7.39
CA MET A 55 -13.45 -8.37 -6.52
C MET A 55 -13.30 -7.03 -7.22
N THR A 56 -14.19 -6.10 -6.93
CA THR A 56 -13.98 -4.70 -7.33
C THR A 56 -12.97 -4.02 -6.39
N PRO A 57 -12.34 -2.92 -6.80
CA PRO A 57 -11.50 -2.12 -5.90
C PRO A 57 -12.25 -1.64 -4.65
N GLU A 58 -13.55 -1.32 -4.80
CA GLU A 58 -14.42 -0.89 -3.71
C GLU A 58 -14.66 -2.04 -2.71
N GLU A 59 -14.92 -3.25 -3.19
CA GLU A 59 -15.07 -4.44 -2.34
C GLU A 59 -13.77 -4.74 -1.59
N CYS A 60 -12.63 -4.63 -2.26
CA CYS A 60 -11.33 -4.78 -1.59
C CYS A 60 -11.14 -3.70 -0.51
N SER A 61 -11.50 -2.47 -0.79
CA SER A 61 -11.40 -1.36 0.17
C SER A 61 -12.35 -1.58 1.34
N ALA A 62 -13.56 -2.05 1.10
CA ALA A 62 -14.54 -2.37 2.14
C ALA A 62 -14.03 -3.45 3.11
N GLU A 63 -13.33 -4.48 2.61
CA GLU A 63 -12.73 -5.51 3.47
C GLU A 63 -11.66 -4.95 4.40
N VAL A 64 -10.82 -4.04 3.91
CA VAL A 64 -9.81 -3.38 4.74
C VAL A 64 -10.47 -2.47 5.77
N LEU A 65 -11.44 -1.66 5.36
CA LEU A 65 -12.16 -0.76 6.26
C LEU A 65 -12.92 -1.54 7.34
N ARG A 66 -13.60 -2.62 6.98
CA ARG A 66 -14.29 -3.51 7.94
C ARG A 66 -13.32 -4.10 8.95
N THR A 67 -12.13 -4.51 8.51
CA THR A 67 -11.09 -5.04 9.38
C THR A 67 -10.59 -3.99 10.36
N LEU A 68 -10.32 -2.77 9.88
CA LEU A 68 -9.89 -1.65 10.73
C LEU A 68 -10.99 -1.27 11.75
N PHE A 69 -12.23 -1.19 11.30
CA PHE A 69 -13.38 -0.92 12.18
C PHE A 69 -13.54 -2.00 13.24
N GLY A 70 -13.27 -3.27 12.88
CA GLY A 70 -13.28 -4.40 13.80
C GLY A 70 -12.22 -4.36 14.91
N TYR A 71 -11.16 -3.53 14.78
CA TYR A 71 -10.19 -3.33 15.86
C TYR A 71 -10.70 -2.41 16.98
N LEU A 72 -11.77 -1.65 16.72
CA LEU A 72 -12.37 -0.80 17.74
C LEU A 72 -13.11 -1.64 18.79
N PRO A 73 -13.13 -1.20 20.06
CA PRO A 73 -13.96 -1.80 21.09
C PRO A 73 -15.44 -1.83 20.70
N GLU A 74 -16.17 -2.80 21.20
CA GLU A 74 -17.57 -3.04 20.80
C GLU A 74 -18.50 -1.89 21.19
N ASP A 75 -18.25 -1.29 22.35
CA ASP A 75 -18.97 -0.09 22.83
C ASP A 75 -18.79 1.10 21.89
N VAL A 76 -17.61 1.30 21.32
CA VAL A 76 -17.34 2.36 20.33
C VAL A 76 -18.01 2.04 18.99
N ARG A 77 -17.97 0.76 18.54
CA ARG A 77 -18.58 0.34 17.27
C ARG A 77 -20.12 0.40 17.31
N GLY A 78 -20.69 0.13 18.46
CA GLY A 78 -22.14 0.12 18.67
C GLY A 78 -22.74 1.48 18.99
N ASP A 79 -21.90 2.50 19.21
CA ASP A 79 -22.35 3.86 19.51
C ASP A 79 -22.83 4.56 18.23
N GLY A 80 -24.14 4.84 18.16
CA GLY A 80 -24.75 5.53 17.01
C GLY A 80 -24.26 6.97 16.80
N ASP A 81 -23.62 7.57 17.79
CA ASP A 81 -23.03 8.92 17.72
C ASP A 81 -21.58 8.90 17.26
N THR A 82 -20.94 7.75 17.21
CA THR A 82 -19.55 7.62 16.70
C THR A 82 -19.50 7.93 15.21
N GLY A 83 -18.76 8.99 14.85
CA GLY A 83 -18.49 9.36 13.46
C GLY A 83 -17.14 8.83 12.98
N THR A 84 -17.09 8.36 11.74
CA THR A 84 -15.86 7.92 11.09
C THR A 84 -15.37 8.97 10.11
N VAL A 85 -14.08 9.30 10.13
CA VAL A 85 -13.44 10.14 9.10
C VAL A 85 -12.47 9.27 8.30
N ILE A 86 -12.64 9.28 6.98
CA ILE A 86 -11.71 8.62 6.06
C ILE A 86 -10.93 9.69 5.31
N THR A 87 -9.60 9.59 5.36
CA THR A 87 -8.75 10.51 4.60
C THR A 87 -8.57 10.02 3.17
N VAL A 88 -8.58 10.97 2.25
CA VAL A 88 -8.40 10.74 0.80
C VAL A 88 -7.36 11.71 0.25
N PRO A 89 -6.60 11.32 -0.80
CA PRO A 89 -5.67 12.22 -1.47
C PRO A 89 -6.35 13.52 -1.92
N ALA A 90 -5.62 14.63 -1.87
CA ALA A 90 -6.13 15.93 -2.33
C ALA A 90 -6.55 15.89 -3.82
N ALA A 91 -5.86 15.08 -4.62
CA ALA A 91 -6.10 14.90 -6.05
C ALA A 91 -7.29 13.99 -6.39
N PHE A 92 -7.97 13.36 -5.40
CA PHE A 92 -9.14 12.51 -5.69
C PHE A 92 -10.25 13.32 -6.33
N ASN A 93 -10.71 12.85 -7.49
CA ASN A 93 -11.92 13.39 -8.14
C ASN A 93 -13.19 12.88 -7.44
N GLN A 94 -14.36 13.38 -7.90
CA GLN A 94 -15.63 13.00 -7.29
C GLN A 94 -15.90 11.51 -7.38
N MET A 95 -15.63 10.85 -8.51
CA MET A 95 -15.83 9.40 -8.67
C MET A 95 -15.03 8.59 -7.66
N GLN A 96 -13.79 8.99 -7.36
CA GLN A 96 -12.94 8.32 -6.37
C GLN A 96 -13.44 8.53 -4.94
N LYS A 97 -13.99 9.72 -4.66
CA LYS A 97 -14.63 10.02 -3.37
C LYS A 97 -15.90 9.19 -3.19
N ASP A 98 -16.74 9.12 -4.22
CA ASP A 98 -17.97 8.31 -4.21
C ASP A 98 -17.67 6.82 -4.05
N ALA A 99 -16.65 6.31 -4.74
CA ALA A 99 -16.18 4.93 -4.59
C ALA A 99 -15.66 4.65 -3.16
N THR A 100 -14.99 5.63 -2.53
CA THR A 100 -14.55 5.52 -1.13
C THR A 100 -15.75 5.48 -0.18
N MET A 101 -16.76 6.31 -0.41
CA MET A 101 -17.99 6.29 0.38
C MET A 101 -18.77 4.98 0.21
N ALA A 102 -18.87 4.47 -1.02
CA ALA A 102 -19.49 3.16 -1.28
C ALA A 102 -18.77 2.01 -0.57
N ALA A 103 -17.42 2.05 -0.55
CA ALA A 103 -16.63 1.07 0.21
C ALA A 103 -16.87 1.16 1.73
N ALA A 104 -17.02 2.37 2.26
CA ALA A 104 -17.33 2.60 3.67
C ALA A 104 -18.73 2.09 4.05
N ASP A 105 -19.72 2.33 3.20
CA ASP A 105 -21.07 1.81 3.34
C ASP A 105 -21.09 0.29 3.33
N ALA A 106 -20.41 -0.33 2.35
CA ALA A 106 -20.29 -1.78 2.25
C ALA A 106 -19.54 -2.42 3.45
N ALA A 107 -18.66 -1.63 4.09
CA ALA A 107 -17.97 -2.05 5.31
C ALA A 107 -18.84 -1.91 6.58
N GLY A 108 -19.95 -1.17 6.52
CA GLY A 108 -20.85 -0.95 7.66
C GLY A 108 -20.35 0.11 8.64
N LEU A 109 -19.62 1.12 8.18
CA LEU A 109 -19.01 2.12 9.05
C LEU A 109 -19.99 3.18 9.59
N GLY A 110 -21.23 3.22 9.11
CA GLY A 110 -22.24 4.20 9.57
C GLY A 110 -21.98 5.61 9.05
N ARG A 111 -21.94 6.62 9.94
CA ARG A 111 -21.68 8.01 9.56
C ARG A 111 -20.23 8.21 9.17
N VAL A 112 -19.99 8.49 7.90
CA VAL A 112 -18.65 8.74 7.36
C VAL A 112 -18.53 10.13 6.78
N ALA A 113 -17.43 10.83 7.08
CA ALA A 113 -17.02 12.05 6.42
C ALA A 113 -15.67 11.83 5.72
N LEU A 114 -15.47 12.48 4.58
CA LEU A 114 -14.18 12.48 3.91
C LEU A 114 -13.39 13.73 4.28
N MET A 115 -12.09 13.55 4.47
CA MET A 115 -11.13 14.63 4.70
C MET A 115 -9.94 14.46 3.77
N GLN A 116 -9.39 15.55 3.27
CA GLN A 116 -8.17 15.49 2.45
C GLN A 116 -6.95 15.16 3.33
N GLU A 117 -6.10 14.24 2.88
CA GLU A 117 -4.90 13.79 3.61
C GLU A 117 -4.01 14.95 4.08
N PRO A 118 -3.68 15.97 3.26
CA PRO A 118 -2.88 17.11 3.73
C PRO A 118 -3.57 17.94 4.81
N VAL A 119 -4.89 18.06 4.77
CA VAL A 119 -5.65 18.77 5.82
C VAL A 119 -5.53 18.02 7.14
N ALA A 120 -5.70 16.70 7.11
CA ALA A 120 -5.56 15.86 8.29
C ALA A 120 -4.13 15.92 8.87
N ALA A 121 -3.11 15.94 8.02
CA ALA A 121 -1.72 16.06 8.42
C ALA A 121 -1.46 17.39 9.17
N VAL A 122 -1.93 18.52 8.62
CA VAL A 122 -1.80 19.83 9.28
C VAL A 122 -2.57 19.87 10.60
N MET A 123 -3.80 19.35 10.64
CA MET A 123 -4.58 19.27 11.88
C MET A 123 -3.86 18.46 12.98
N SER A 124 -3.18 17.40 12.62
CA SER A 124 -2.39 16.60 13.56
C SER A 124 -1.23 17.39 14.17
N VAL A 125 -0.52 18.16 13.34
CA VAL A 125 0.59 19.03 13.82
C VAL A 125 0.07 20.16 14.70
N MET A 126 -1.05 20.77 14.31
CA MET A 126 -1.67 21.86 15.06
C MET A 126 -2.20 21.45 16.43
N ARG A 127 -2.58 20.19 16.59
CA ARG A 127 -2.97 19.66 17.89
C ARG A 127 -1.84 19.80 18.92
N GLN A 128 -0.60 19.73 18.44
CA GLN A 128 0.61 19.85 19.27
C GLN A 128 1.14 21.30 19.35
N ARG A 129 1.00 22.05 18.27
CA ARG A 129 1.53 23.41 18.09
C ARG A 129 0.38 24.32 17.63
N LYS A 130 -0.28 24.99 18.55
CA LYS A 130 -1.43 25.88 18.28
C LYS A 130 -1.04 27.16 17.51
N ASN A 131 -0.32 27.04 16.43
CA ASN A 131 0.15 28.18 15.64
C ASN A 131 -0.60 28.25 14.31
N ASP A 132 -1.21 29.41 14.05
CA ASP A 132 -1.69 29.74 12.72
C ASP A 132 -0.51 29.89 11.75
N GLY A 133 -0.70 29.60 10.47
CA GLY A 133 0.33 29.72 9.47
C GLY A 133 0.07 28.96 8.19
N ILE A 134 1.05 29.02 7.29
CA ILE A 134 1.05 28.29 6.03
C ILE A 134 1.96 27.06 6.19
N PHE A 135 1.47 25.91 5.78
CA PHE A 135 2.13 24.61 5.88
C PHE A 135 2.35 24.06 4.48
N LEU A 136 3.57 23.59 4.24
CA LEU A 136 3.88 22.74 3.11
C LEU A 136 3.81 21.29 3.58
N VAL A 137 2.92 20.51 3.00
CA VAL A 137 2.75 19.08 3.28
C VAL A 137 3.40 18.26 2.18
N TYR A 138 4.29 17.38 2.59
CA TYR A 138 4.96 16.41 1.74
C TYR A 138 4.48 15.01 2.12
N ASP A 139 3.76 14.35 1.23
CA ASP A 139 3.27 12.99 1.42
C ASP A 139 3.88 12.05 0.39
N ILE A 140 4.81 11.21 0.84
CA ILE A 140 5.46 10.21 0.00
C ILE A 140 4.87 8.84 0.37
N GLY A 141 3.92 8.41 -0.44
CA GLY A 141 3.29 7.09 -0.30
C GLY A 141 4.09 5.96 -0.94
N GLY A 142 3.47 4.79 -1.04
CA GLY A 142 4.07 3.63 -1.73
C GLY A 142 4.22 3.82 -3.24
N GLY A 143 3.52 4.78 -3.85
CA GLY A 143 3.54 4.94 -5.28
C GLY A 143 3.30 6.34 -5.82
N THR A 144 3.04 7.30 -4.95
CA THR A 144 2.82 8.71 -5.31
C THR A 144 3.60 9.60 -4.37
N LEU A 145 4.00 10.74 -4.87
CA LEU A 145 4.43 11.89 -4.10
C LEU A 145 3.33 12.95 -4.25
N ASP A 146 2.71 13.31 -3.16
CA ASP A 146 1.72 14.39 -3.11
C ASP A 146 2.30 15.57 -2.32
N VAL A 147 2.16 16.78 -2.86
CA VAL A 147 2.61 18.02 -2.22
C VAL A 147 1.40 18.94 -2.12
N ALA A 148 1.20 19.54 -0.96
CA ALA A 148 0.08 20.45 -0.73
C ALA A 148 0.51 21.65 0.09
N ILE A 149 -0.11 22.79 -0.20
CA ILE A 149 -0.03 24.01 0.63
C ILE A 149 -1.36 24.15 1.34
N ALA A 150 -1.31 24.18 2.66
CA ALA A 150 -2.49 24.38 3.50
C ALA A 150 -2.25 25.56 4.46
N GLU A 151 -3.32 26.29 4.73
CA GLU A 151 -3.33 27.41 5.67
C GLU A 151 -4.14 27.02 6.91
N SER A 152 -3.62 27.40 8.05
CA SER A 152 -4.36 27.34 9.31
C SER A 152 -4.61 28.73 9.87
N ILE A 153 -5.87 29.02 10.14
CA ILE A 153 -6.32 30.28 10.78
C ILE A 153 -7.41 29.95 11.80
N GLY A 154 -7.18 30.32 13.04
CA GLY A 154 -8.18 30.17 14.11
C GLY A 154 -8.67 28.73 14.30
N GLY A 155 -7.81 27.76 14.12
CA GLY A 155 -8.14 26.32 14.25
C GLY A 155 -8.85 25.71 13.03
N ARG A 156 -8.99 26.45 11.95
CA ARG A 156 -9.51 25.96 10.66
C ARG A 156 -8.37 25.75 9.70
N VAL A 157 -8.38 24.63 8.98
CA VAL A 157 -7.38 24.29 7.98
C VAL A 157 -8.02 24.31 6.60
N ASN A 158 -7.45 25.09 5.69
CA ASN A 158 -7.87 25.22 4.30
C ASN A 158 -6.75 24.75 3.38
N LEU A 159 -7.08 23.93 2.38
CA LEU A 159 -6.16 23.58 1.32
C LEU A 159 -6.11 24.74 0.31
N LEU A 160 -4.92 25.32 0.11
CA LEU A 160 -4.71 26.41 -0.84
C LEU A 160 -4.31 25.90 -2.23
N ALA A 161 -3.42 24.92 -2.28
CA ALA A 161 -2.96 24.33 -3.52
C ALA A 161 -2.49 22.89 -3.28
N HIS A 162 -2.55 22.06 -4.32
CA HIS A 162 -1.97 20.74 -4.31
C HIS A 162 -1.42 20.38 -5.69
N GLY A 163 -0.43 19.51 -5.70
CA GLY A 163 0.14 18.89 -6.88
C GLY A 163 0.75 17.56 -6.51
N GLY A 164 1.14 16.77 -7.49
CA GLY A 164 1.74 15.48 -7.19
C GLY A 164 2.36 14.84 -8.42
N ILE A 165 3.17 13.84 -8.14
CA ILE A 165 3.83 13.02 -9.16
C ILE A 165 3.36 11.58 -8.95
N ALA A 166 2.69 11.03 -9.95
CA ALA A 166 2.38 9.62 -10.00
C ALA A 166 3.67 8.83 -10.27
N MET A 167 3.77 7.63 -9.72
CA MET A 167 4.95 6.77 -9.86
C MET A 167 6.25 7.38 -9.28
N CYS A 168 6.12 8.08 -8.16
CA CYS A 168 7.23 8.58 -7.36
C CYS A 168 6.96 8.23 -5.88
N GLY A 169 7.29 7.02 -5.48
CA GLY A 169 7.05 6.55 -4.13
C GLY A 169 7.92 5.36 -3.76
N GLY A 170 7.66 4.77 -2.60
CA GLY A 170 8.47 3.69 -2.04
C GLY A 170 8.74 2.53 -2.99
N ARG A 171 7.78 2.19 -3.85
CA ARG A 171 7.93 1.13 -4.86
C ARG A 171 8.86 1.49 -6.01
N ASP A 172 8.92 2.75 -6.37
CA ASP A 172 9.84 3.20 -7.40
C ASP A 172 11.26 3.14 -6.86
N PHE A 173 11.44 3.44 -5.58
CA PHE A 173 12.72 3.25 -4.89
C PHE A 173 13.09 1.77 -4.78
N ASP A 174 12.14 0.87 -4.47
CA ASP A 174 12.38 -0.58 -4.47
C ASP A 174 12.85 -1.06 -5.84
N ARG A 175 12.20 -0.61 -6.91
CA ARG A 175 12.58 -0.94 -8.27
C ARG A 175 13.98 -0.43 -8.62
N ILE A 176 14.30 0.80 -8.28
CA ILE A 176 15.63 1.39 -8.54
C ILE A 176 16.70 0.60 -7.79
N LEU A 177 16.48 0.25 -6.53
CA LEU A 177 17.42 -0.57 -5.76
C LEU A 177 17.56 -1.98 -6.36
N PHE A 178 16.45 -2.60 -6.74
CA PHE A 178 16.47 -3.91 -7.38
C PHE A 178 17.26 -3.86 -8.70
N ASP A 179 16.92 -2.93 -9.59
CA ASP A 179 17.52 -2.85 -10.93
C ASP A 179 19.02 -2.49 -10.91
N ASN A 180 19.48 -1.68 -9.95
CA ASN A 180 20.85 -1.20 -9.91
C ASN A 180 21.77 -1.91 -8.92
N VAL A 181 21.21 -2.66 -7.96
CA VAL A 181 22.04 -3.33 -6.93
C VAL A 181 21.77 -4.84 -6.92
N VAL A 182 20.52 -5.25 -6.77
CA VAL A 182 20.19 -6.65 -6.55
C VAL A 182 20.25 -7.46 -7.85
N LYS A 183 19.65 -6.96 -8.92
CA LYS A 183 19.63 -7.64 -10.22
C LYS A 183 21.03 -7.85 -10.80
N PRO A 184 21.94 -6.86 -10.85
CA PRO A 184 23.29 -7.08 -11.30
C PRO A 184 24.02 -8.15 -10.49
N TRP A 185 23.91 -8.09 -9.16
CA TRP A 185 24.53 -9.11 -8.29
C TRP A 185 23.98 -10.50 -8.57
N LEU A 186 22.66 -10.66 -8.81
CA LEU A 186 22.08 -11.95 -9.17
C LEU A 186 22.62 -12.48 -10.50
N LEU A 187 22.75 -11.61 -11.51
CA LEU A 187 23.29 -11.99 -12.82
C LEU A 187 24.77 -12.35 -12.77
N ASP A 188 25.54 -11.75 -11.87
CA ASP A 188 26.96 -12.01 -11.70
C ASP A 188 27.26 -13.33 -10.95
N ASN A 189 26.31 -13.80 -10.12
CA ASN A 189 26.52 -14.94 -9.23
C ASN A 189 25.72 -16.18 -9.62
N PHE A 190 24.67 -16.06 -10.42
CA PHE A 190 23.82 -17.17 -10.84
C PHE A 190 23.68 -17.25 -12.35
N ASP A 191 23.40 -18.45 -12.86
CA ASP A 191 23.13 -18.69 -14.29
C ASP A 191 21.71 -18.22 -14.64
N LEU A 192 21.59 -16.94 -14.92
CA LEU A 192 20.32 -16.25 -15.15
C LEU A 192 20.35 -15.47 -16.48
N PRO A 193 19.23 -15.42 -17.21
CA PRO A 193 19.12 -14.56 -18.39
C PRO A 193 19.04 -13.09 -18.00
N GLU A 194 19.56 -12.20 -18.84
CA GLU A 194 19.48 -10.75 -18.62
C GLU A 194 18.04 -10.25 -18.44
N ASP A 195 17.09 -10.80 -19.19
CA ASP A 195 15.66 -10.50 -19.07
C ASP A 195 14.95 -11.57 -18.24
N LEU A 196 15.03 -11.43 -16.92
CA LEU A 196 14.32 -12.27 -15.96
C LEU A 196 12.79 -12.16 -16.09
N ALA A 197 12.27 -11.02 -16.53
CA ALA A 197 10.83 -10.75 -16.60
C ALA A 197 10.18 -11.48 -17.80
N ALA A 198 10.91 -11.64 -18.88
CA ALA A 198 10.41 -12.32 -20.10
C ALA A 198 10.22 -13.84 -19.89
N ASN A 199 10.94 -14.43 -18.95
CA ASN A 199 10.90 -15.87 -18.72
C ASN A 199 9.99 -16.24 -17.54
N PRO A 200 8.86 -16.95 -17.77
CA PRO A 200 7.94 -17.38 -16.71
C PRO A 200 8.59 -18.18 -15.58
N GLN A 201 9.67 -18.91 -15.87
CA GLN A 201 10.41 -19.73 -14.90
C GLN A 201 10.95 -18.86 -13.75
N PHE A 202 11.42 -17.64 -14.05
CA PHE A 202 12.04 -16.75 -13.07
C PHE A 202 11.07 -15.74 -12.42
N LYS A 203 9.77 -15.82 -12.71
CA LYS A 203 8.79 -14.91 -12.10
C LYS A 203 8.74 -15.00 -10.58
N SER A 204 8.94 -16.20 -10.02
CA SER A 204 8.98 -16.38 -8.57
C SER A 204 10.22 -15.71 -7.97
N LEU A 205 11.39 -15.98 -8.56
CA LEU A 205 12.65 -15.34 -8.17
C LEU A 205 12.54 -13.82 -8.20
N LEU A 206 12.06 -13.26 -9.32
CA LEU A 206 11.92 -11.82 -9.49
C LEU A 206 11.03 -11.20 -8.40
N ARG A 207 9.89 -11.82 -8.09
CA ARG A 207 8.97 -11.35 -7.05
C ARG A 207 9.60 -11.42 -5.66
N MET A 208 10.24 -12.54 -5.34
CA MET A 208 10.88 -12.74 -4.04
C MET A 208 12.05 -11.78 -3.84
N ALA A 209 12.86 -11.58 -4.88
CA ALA A 209 13.98 -10.65 -4.84
C ALA A 209 13.50 -9.19 -4.69
N THR A 210 12.45 -8.80 -5.41
CA THR A 210 11.84 -7.47 -5.25
C THR A 210 11.28 -7.27 -3.84
N TRP A 211 10.60 -8.27 -3.28
CA TRP A 211 10.09 -8.22 -1.92
C TRP A 211 11.21 -8.15 -0.88
N ALA A 212 12.28 -8.93 -1.05
CA ALA A 212 13.44 -8.87 -0.17
C ALA A 212 14.16 -7.52 -0.24
N THR A 213 14.23 -6.92 -1.44
CA THR A 213 14.75 -5.56 -1.64
C THR A 213 13.92 -4.51 -0.89
N GLU A 214 12.59 -4.58 -0.94
CA GLU A 214 11.70 -3.72 -0.15
C GLU A 214 11.98 -3.85 1.35
N LYS A 215 12.13 -5.09 1.85
CA LYS A 215 12.45 -5.33 3.27
C LYS A 215 13.79 -4.71 3.67
N ALA A 216 14.81 -4.90 2.87
CA ALA A 216 16.13 -4.31 3.10
C ALA A 216 16.06 -2.76 3.06
N LYS A 217 15.34 -2.16 2.11
CA LYS A 217 15.11 -0.72 2.08
C LYS A 217 14.44 -0.21 3.36
N ILE A 218 13.41 -0.91 3.85
CA ILE A 218 12.72 -0.54 5.10
C ILE A 218 13.70 -0.62 6.29
N GLU A 219 14.53 -1.65 6.35
CA GLU A 219 15.53 -1.83 7.39
C GLU A 219 16.57 -0.70 7.40
N LEU A 220 17.01 -0.22 6.23
CA LEU A 220 17.91 0.93 6.06
C LEU A 220 17.37 2.25 6.64
N SER A 221 16.06 2.35 6.90
CA SER A 221 15.50 3.51 7.62
C SER A 221 15.89 3.55 9.11
N GLN A 222 16.41 2.44 9.65
CA GLN A 222 16.79 2.30 11.06
C GLN A 222 18.23 1.84 11.25
N LYS A 223 18.88 1.31 10.19
CA LYS A 223 20.22 0.75 10.22
C LYS A 223 21.06 1.33 9.10
N GLU A 224 22.37 1.32 9.26
CA GLU A 224 23.32 1.75 8.23
C GLU A 224 23.53 0.69 7.14
N GLU A 225 23.25 -0.58 7.46
CA GLU A 225 23.41 -1.71 6.57
C GLU A 225 22.16 -2.62 6.63
N ALA A 226 21.81 -3.22 5.50
CA ALA A 226 20.78 -4.23 5.40
C ALA A 226 21.15 -5.32 4.40
N VAL A 227 20.65 -6.54 4.60
CA VAL A 227 20.94 -7.69 3.75
C VAL A 227 19.69 -8.08 2.97
N VAL A 228 19.81 -8.19 1.65
CA VAL A 228 18.77 -8.79 0.79
C VAL A 228 18.94 -10.30 0.88
N SER A 229 18.03 -10.96 1.59
CA SER A 229 18.07 -12.41 1.82
C SER A 229 16.95 -13.13 1.09
N LEU A 230 17.27 -14.19 0.40
CA LEU A 230 16.33 -15.06 -0.34
C LEU A 230 16.46 -16.49 0.17
N PRO A 231 15.32 -17.21 0.40
CA PRO A 231 15.38 -18.62 0.77
C PRO A 231 15.90 -19.47 -0.39
N GLU A 232 16.95 -20.25 -0.18
CA GLU A 232 17.56 -21.13 -1.17
C GLU A 232 16.55 -22.12 -1.81
N THR A 233 15.64 -22.65 -1.00
CA THR A 233 14.63 -23.63 -1.43
C THR A 233 13.59 -23.07 -2.41
N GLU A 234 13.47 -21.76 -2.56
CA GLU A 234 12.48 -21.11 -3.43
C GLU A 234 13.09 -20.58 -4.73
N LEU A 235 14.42 -20.61 -4.87
CA LEU A 235 15.10 -19.95 -5.99
C LEU A 235 15.09 -20.82 -7.26
N GLY A 236 15.30 -22.14 -7.14
CA GLY A 236 15.31 -23.06 -8.26
C GLY A 236 16.35 -22.71 -9.36
N VAL A 237 17.40 -21.97 -8.97
CA VAL A 237 18.48 -21.51 -9.84
C VAL A 237 19.80 -22.11 -9.35
N ARG A 238 20.70 -22.36 -10.27
CA ARG A 238 22.07 -22.83 -9.96
C ARG A 238 22.98 -21.61 -9.87
N ASP A 239 23.93 -21.68 -8.98
CA ASP A 239 25.02 -20.72 -8.97
C ASP A 239 25.98 -20.95 -10.16
N GLN A 240 26.96 -20.09 -10.35
CA GLN A 240 27.93 -20.23 -11.43
C GLN A 240 28.90 -21.41 -11.23
N SER A 241 28.96 -22.01 -10.03
CA SER A 241 29.70 -23.22 -9.77
C SER A 241 28.95 -24.49 -10.20
N GLY A 242 27.66 -24.38 -10.47
CA GLY A 242 26.78 -25.47 -10.88
C GLY A 242 26.15 -26.25 -9.72
N GLU A 243 26.26 -25.73 -8.48
CA GLU A 243 25.58 -26.21 -7.27
C GLU A 243 24.18 -25.67 -7.10
#